data_e15ad163f8d72aa9ba0bc23249dc7556
#
_entry.id   e15ad163f8d72aa9ba0bc23249dc7556
#
_cell.length_a   1.000
_cell.length_b   1.000
_cell.length_c   1.000
_cell.angle_alpha   90.00
_cell.angle_beta   90.00
_cell.angle_gamma   90.00
#
_symmetry.space_group_name_H-M   'P 1'
#
loop_
_entity.id
_entity.type
_entity.pdbx_description
1 polymer ?
#
loop_
_entity_poly.entity_id
_entity_poly.type
_entity_poly.pdbx_seq_one_letter_code
_entity_poly.pdbx_strand_id
1 'polypeptide(L)'
;KLGILGLDFNYRLFHTYGDGREVWMTAGEARKDAHPPVFGGGETIYNVIDTRQSYPQEVVKKGVAAISPERGEKASIHLAYEMVALSPAAAEELGFTLSDEDKQRSFIEMSGRKGLGVKADDLIDRLEANALLEVESRHPDAEDDEKNRVAHQIAVGALRYFLLKFTRNTVIVFDFKEALSFDGE
;
A
#
# COMPACT_ATOMS: atom_id res chain seq x y z
N LYS A 1 15.63 7.54 -9.97
CA LYS A 1 14.37 8.01 -9.37
C LYS A 1 14.05 9.46 -9.73
N LEU A 2 15.01 10.38 -9.64
CA LEU A 2 14.81 11.80 -10.01
C LEU A 2 15.00 12.07 -11.51
N GLY A 3 15.23 11.06 -12.33
CA GLY A 3 15.67 11.26 -13.71
C GLY A 3 17.07 11.88 -13.82
N ILE A 4 17.88 11.78 -12.75
CA ILE A 4 19.25 12.30 -12.72
C ILE A 4 20.17 11.41 -13.57
N LEU A 5 19.92 10.11 -13.53
CA LEU A 5 20.63 9.11 -14.32
C LEU A 5 19.69 8.58 -15.39
N GLY A 6 20.07 8.71 -16.66
CA GLY A 6 19.40 8.06 -17.76
C GLY A 6 18.10 8.73 -18.20
N LEU A 7 18.20 9.97 -18.60
CA LEU A 7 17.15 10.60 -19.40
C LEU A 7 17.00 9.93 -20.78
N ASP A 8 17.95 9.08 -21.16
CA ASP A 8 18.07 8.43 -22.48
C ASP A 8 17.53 7.00 -22.47
N PHE A 9 16.62 6.66 -21.59
CA PHE A 9 15.95 5.36 -21.63
C PHE A 9 14.96 5.32 -22.80
N ASN A 10 14.96 4.17 -23.48
CA ASN A 10 13.89 3.84 -24.41
C ASN A 10 12.70 3.30 -23.63
N TYR A 11 11.52 3.54 -24.16
CA TYR A 11 10.28 3.08 -23.54
C TYR A 11 9.41 2.34 -24.54
N ARG A 12 8.62 1.40 -24.04
CA ARG A 12 7.53 0.76 -24.78
C ARG A 12 6.25 0.78 -23.97
N LEU A 13 5.12 0.90 -24.64
CA LEU A 13 3.82 0.73 -24.01
C LEU A 13 3.71 -0.70 -23.46
N PHE A 14 3.35 -0.83 -22.20
CA PHE A 14 3.15 -2.11 -21.52
C PHE A 14 1.67 -2.47 -21.46
N HIS A 15 0.83 -1.52 -21.06
CA HIS A 15 -0.59 -1.72 -20.87
C HIS A 15 -1.36 -0.41 -21.03
N THR A 16 -2.59 -0.49 -21.51
CA THR A 16 -3.57 0.60 -21.50
C THR A 16 -4.79 0.14 -20.71
N TYR A 17 -5.13 0.86 -19.64
CA TYR A 17 -6.33 0.61 -18.87
C TYR A 17 -7.60 0.99 -19.63
N GLY A 18 -8.76 0.48 -19.19
CA GLY A 18 -10.06 0.78 -19.81
C GLY A 18 -10.46 2.26 -19.77
N ASP A 19 -9.86 3.06 -18.89
CA ASP A 19 -10.02 4.53 -18.79
C ASP A 19 -9.04 5.32 -19.68
N GLY A 20 -8.24 4.63 -20.50
CA GLY A 20 -7.26 5.22 -21.41
C GLY A 20 -5.90 5.55 -20.77
N ARG A 21 -5.69 5.29 -19.47
CA ARG A 21 -4.36 5.47 -18.86
C ARG A 21 -3.37 4.45 -19.38
N GLU A 22 -2.18 4.92 -19.72
CA GLU A 22 -1.11 4.10 -20.26
C GLU A 22 -0.03 3.82 -19.21
N VAL A 23 0.44 2.57 -19.19
CA VAL A 23 1.61 2.15 -18.42
C VAL A 23 2.76 1.86 -19.38
N TRP A 24 3.87 2.50 -19.15
CA TRP A 24 5.08 2.37 -19.95
C TRP A 24 6.17 1.64 -19.17
N MET A 25 6.97 0.89 -19.88
CA MET A 25 8.14 0.21 -19.32
C MET A 25 9.41 0.56 -20.10
N THR A 26 10.56 0.51 -19.44
CA THR A 26 11.84 0.68 -20.11
C THR A 26 12.10 -0.46 -21.11
N ALA A 27 12.76 -0.15 -22.23
CA ALA A 27 13.10 -1.08 -23.29
C ALA A 27 14.57 -0.94 -23.67
N GLY A 28 15.19 -2.03 -24.11
CA GLY A 28 16.58 -2.03 -24.59
C GLY A 28 16.78 -1.27 -25.90
N GLU A 29 15.74 -1.25 -26.74
CA GLU A 29 15.79 -0.60 -28.05
C GLU A 29 14.67 0.41 -28.20
N ALA A 30 14.97 1.51 -28.93
CA ALA A 30 13.98 2.51 -29.27
C ALA A 30 12.98 1.94 -30.29
N ARG A 31 11.70 2.13 -30.05
CA ARG A 31 10.65 1.87 -31.04
C ARG A 31 10.28 3.17 -31.72
N LYS A 32 10.35 3.18 -33.05
CA LYS A 32 10.07 4.38 -33.87
C LYS A 32 8.61 4.86 -33.77
N ASP A 33 7.73 3.97 -33.40
CA ASP A 33 6.28 4.17 -33.25
C ASP A 33 5.85 4.46 -31.79
N ALA A 34 6.80 4.50 -30.86
CA ALA A 34 6.52 4.80 -29.47
C ALA A 34 6.64 6.28 -29.17
N HIS A 35 5.59 6.87 -28.62
CA HIS A 35 5.53 8.26 -28.17
C HIS A 35 5.34 8.32 -26.66
N PRO A 36 6.33 7.89 -25.86
CA PRO A 36 6.19 7.88 -24.41
C PRO A 36 6.06 9.31 -23.87
N PRO A 37 5.38 9.51 -22.74
CA PRO A 37 5.44 10.76 -22.01
C PRO A 37 6.89 11.02 -21.55
N VAL A 38 7.20 12.27 -21.23
CA VAL A 38 8.50 12.63 -20.66
C VAL A 38 8.56 12.10 -19.23
N PHE A 39 9.48 11.17 -18.97
CA PHE A 39 9.74 10.62 -17.66
C PHE A 39 10.96 11.29 -17.00
N GLY A 40 10.94 11.37 -15.68
CA GLY A 40 12.01 11.99 -14.90
C GLY A 40 11.76 13.48 -14.66
N GLY A 41 12.82 14.21 -14.36
CA GLY A 41 12.75 15.64 -14.09
C GLY A 41 12.09 16.03 -12.77
N GLY A 42 11.82 15.08 -11.89
CA GLY A 42 11.30 15.36 -10.54
C GLY A 42 12.31 16.14 -9.70
N GLU A 43 11.85 17.17 -9.00
CA GLU A 43 12.68 17.98 -8.10
C GLU A 43 12.80 17.37 -6.71
N THR A 44 11.74 16.72 -6.25
CA THR A 44 11.65 16.10 -4.94
C THR A 44 11.06 14.70 -5.01
N ILE A 45 11.65 13.77 -4.25
CA ILE A 45 11.13 12.41 -4.06
C ILE A 45 10.68 12.26 -2.61
N TYR A 46 9.44 11.85 -2.43
CA TYR A 46 8.94 11.39 -1.15
C TYR A 46 9.02 9.87 -1.09
N ASN A 47 9.86 9.35 -0.18
CA ASN A 47 9.96 7.93 0.09
C ASN A 47 9.05 7.61 1.29
N VAL A 48 7.86 7.10 1.00
CA VAL A 48 6.90 6.69 2.02
C VAL A 48 7.25 5.26 2.44
N ILE A 49 7.89 5.12 3.58
CA ILE A 49 8.43 3.85 4.05
C ILE A 49 8.58 3.88 5.58
N ASP A 50 8.49 2.71 6.23
CA ASP A 50 8.49 2.63 7.69
C ASP A 50 9.80 3.13 8.35
N THR A 51 9.72 3.48 9.61
CA THR A 51 10.81 4.06 10.41
C THR A 51 12.04 3.17 10.51
N ARG A 52 11.88 1.84 10.38
CA ARG A 52 12.99 0.87 10.41
C ARG A 52 13.95 1.04 9.23
N GLN A 53 13.51 1.73 8.17
CA GLN A 53 14.30 2.05 6.99
C GLN A 53 14.97 3.44 7.06
N SER A 54 14.94 4.11 8.20
CA SER A 54 15.49 5.48 8.35
C SER A 54 16.97 5.57 7.98
N TYR A 55 17.80 4.61 8.42
CA TYR A 55 19.22 4.62 8.08
C TYR A 55 19.48 4.41 6.56
N PRO A 56 18.91 3.40 5.89
CA PRO A 56 19.03 3.30 4.43
C PRO A 56 18.53 4.54 3.69
N GLN A 57 17.46 5.20 4.18
CA GLN A 57 16.94 6.42 3.56
C GLN A 57 17.90 7.61 3.73
N GLU A 58 18.59 7.71 4.86
CA GLU A 58 19.63 8.72 5.04
C GLU A 58 20.83 8.50 4.11
N VAL A 59 21.24 7.24 3.90
CA VAL A 59 22.27 6.87 2.91
C VAL A 59 21.85 7.28 1.50
N VAL A 60 20.60 6.99 1.10
CA VAL A 60 20.06 7.40 -0.20
C VAL A 60 20.07 8.92 -0.35
N LYS A 61 19.66 9.65 0.68
CA LYS A 61 19.64 11.11 0.70
C LYS A 61 21.04 11.70 0.48
N LYS A 62 22.04 11.20 1.22
CA LYS A 62 23.45 11.61 1.06
C LYS A 62 23.99 11.24 -0.33
N GLY A 63 23.65 10.06 -0.83
CA GLY A 63 24.04 9.63 -2.19
C GLY A 63 23.45 10.52 -3.28
N VAL A 64 22.17 10.91 -3.17
CA VAL A 64 21.54 11.86 -4.11
C VAL A 64 22.24 13.21 -4.08
N ALA A 65 22.53 13.74 -2.88
CA ALA A 65 23.26 15.01 -2.73
C ALA A 65 24.67 14.96 -3.30
N ALA A 66 25.36 13.82 -3.22
CA ALA A 66 26.70 13.66 -3.78
C ALA A 66 26.68 13.62 -5.33
N ILE A 67 25.65 13.01 -5.94
CA ILE A 67 25.50 12.93 -7.40
C ILE A 67 24.96 14.25 -7.99
N SER A 68 24.11 14.95 -7.26
CA SER A 68 23.44 16.19 -7.69
C SER A 68 23.51 17.25 -6.59
N PRO A 69 24.70 17.87 -6.41
CA PRO A 69 24.92 18.86 -5.34
C PRO A 69 23.98 20.07 -5.42
N GLU A 70 23.56 20.45 -6.62
CA GLU A 70 22.63 21.56 -6.86
C GLU A 70 21.24 21.31 -6.25
N ARG A 71 20.84 20.05 -6.15
CA ARG A 71 19.55 19.64 -5.52
C ARG A 71 19.71 19.43 -4.01
N GLY A 72 20.91 19.04 -3.59
CA GLY A 72 21.26 18.82 -2.20
C GLY A 72 20.41 17.72 -1.53
N GLU A 73 20.43 17.72 -0.22
CA GLU A 73 19.70 16.74 0.59
C GLU A 73 18.17 16.91 0.56
N LYS A 74 17.68 18.05 0.07
CA LYS A 74 16.24 18.34 -0.01
C LYS A 74 15.52 17.53 -1.07
N ALA A 75 16.26 16.99 -2.03
CA ALA A 75 15.69 16.21 -3.14
C ALA A 75 15.13 14.83 -2.73
N SER A 76 15.58 14.29 -1.59
CA SER A 76 15.08 12.99 -1.10
C SER A 76 14.55 13.12 0.31
N ILE A 77 13.26 12.95 0.46
CA ILE A 77 12.54 13.09 1.73
C ILE A 77 12.04 11.72 2.17
N HIS A 78 12.43 11.29 3.36
CA HIS A 78 11.85 10.13 4.02
C HIS A 78 10.57 10.53 4.76
N LEU A 79 9.43 10.18 4.23
CA LEU A 79 8.15 10.30 4.93
C LEU A 79 7.94 9.00 5.73
N ALA A 80 8.51 9.00 6.93
CA ALA A 80 8.45 7.85 7.81
C ALA A 80 7.06 7.65 8.41
N TYR A 81 6.66 6.39 8.57
CA TYR A 81 5.51 5.97 9.36
C TYR A 81 5.90 4.75 10.21
N GLU A 82 5.13 4.50 11.27
CA GLU A 82 5.30 3.27 12.06
C GLU A 82 4.70 2.07 11.34
N MET A 83 5.11 0.87 11.76
CA MET A 83 4.67 -0.36 11.11
C MET A 83 3.16 -0.58 11.24
N VAL A 84 2.62 -1.30 10.27
CA VAL A 84 1.30 -1.91 10.35
C VAL A 84 1.49 -3.38 10.72
N ALA A 85 0.80 -3.80 11.78
CA ALA A 85 0.79 -5.16 12.29
C ALA A 85 -0.65 -5.70 12.27
N LEU A 86 -0.84 -6.97 12.55
CA LEU A 86 -2.17 -7.58 12.70
C LEU A 86 -2.48 -7.83 14.17
N SER A 87 -3.75 -7.76 14.55
CA SER A 87 -4.20 -8.40 15.77
C SER A 87 -4.05 -9.93 15.65
N PRO A 88 -3.89 -10.68 16.76
CA PRO A 88 -3.93 -12.13 16.70
C PRO A 88 -5.19 -12.68 16.02
N ALA A 89 -6.35 -12.08 16.29
CA ALA A 89 -7.62 -12.45 15.68
C ALA A 89 -7.60 -12.25 14.16
N ALA A 90 -7.10 -11.11 13.68
CA ALA A 90 -6.99 -10.85 12.25
C ALA A 90 -6.01 -11.81 11.56
N ALA A 91 -4.92 -12.17 12.23
CA ALA A 91 -3.97 -13.15 11.70
C ALA A 91 -4.61 -14.55 11.56
N GLU A 92 -5.37 -15.00 12.57
CA GLU A 92 -6.10 -16.29 12.50
C GLU A 92 -7.19 -16.24 11.41
N GLU A 93 -7.91 -15.15 11.27
CA GLU A 93 -8.94 -14.96 10.24
C GLU A 93 -8.36 -15.03 8.81
N LEU A 94 -7.11 -14.59 8.63
CA LEU A 94 -6.34 -14.73 7.39
C LEU A 94 -5.73 -16.12 7.20
N GLY A 95 -5.99 -17.05 8.12
CA GLY A 95 -5.56 -18.45 8.04
C GLY A 95 -4.17 -18.72 8.59
N PHE A 96 -3.55 -17.80 9.34
CA PHE A 96 -2.28 -18.07 10.00
C PHE A 96 -2.48 -18.90 11.27
N THR A 97 -1.65 -19.91 11.41
CA THR A 97 -1.60 -20.70 12.65
C THR A 97 -0.68 -20.03 13.65
N LEU A 98 -1.22 -19.55 14.75
CA LEU A 98 -0.48 -18.90 15.82
C LEU A 98 -0.13 -19.86 16.94
N SER A 99 1.04 -19.69 17.54
CA SER A 99 1.39 -20.35 18.81
C SER A 99 0.58 -19.76 19.97
N ASP A 100 0.48 -20.49 21.07
CA ASP A 100 -0.22 -19.99 22.27
C ASP A 100 0.43 -18.71 22.82
N GLU A 101 1.74 -18.55 22.64
CA GLU A 101 2.47 -17.35 23.00
C GLU A 101 2.09 -16.16 22.08
N ASP A 102 1.99 -16.40 20.78
CA ASP A 102 1.64 -15.34 19.80
C ASP A 102 0.19 -14.87 19.99
N LYS A 103 -0.73 -15.77 20.36
CA LYS A 103 -2.13 -15.39 20.66
C LYS A 103 -2.27 -14.45 21.86
N GLN A 104 -1.29 -14.44 22.76
CA GLN A 104 -1.29 -13.56 23.94
C GLN A 104 -0.61 -12.21 23.69
N ARG A 105 -0.03 -12.01 22.51
CA ARG A 105 0.61 -10.74 22.15
C ARG A 105 -0.42 -9.68 21.82
N SER A 106 -0.05 -8.42 22.01
CA SER A 106 -0.87 -7.27 21.61
C SER A 106 -0.99 -7.15 20.08
N PHE A 107 -0.01 -7.66 19.34
CA PHE A 107 -0.01 -7.68 17.88
C PHE A 107 0.97 -8.73 17.32
N ILE A 108 0.73 -9.11 16.08
CA ILE A 108 1.59 -10.01 15.29
C ILE A 108 2.32 -9.19 14.24
N GLU A 109 3.65 -9.22 14.30
CA GLU A 109 4.50 -8.52 13.37
C GLU A 109 4.55 -9.25 12.02
N MET A 110 4.25 -8.53 10.95
CA MET A 110 4.34 -9.07 9.60
C MET A 110 5.80 -9.32 9.21
N SER A 111 6.13 -10.52 8.81
CA SER A 111 7.49 -10.89 8.41
C SER A 111 7.47 -11.87 7.24
N GLY A 112 7.83 -11.40 6.06
CA GLY A 112 7.96 -12.25 4.88
C GLY A 112 8.97 -13.40 5.06
N ARG A 113 10.00 -13.21 5.92
CA ARG A 113 10.97 -14.28 6.24
C ARG A 113 10.38 -15.41 7.07
N LYS A 114 9.34 -15.13 7.85
CA LYS A 114 8.61 -16.10 8.67
C LYS A 114 7.37 -16.67 7.96
N GLY A 115 7.15 -16.32 6.70
CA GLY A 115 5.94 -16.69 5.97
C GLY A 115 4.68 -15.95 6.40
N LEU A 116 4.82 -14.94 7.27
CA LEU A 116 3.73 -14.09 7.75
C LEU A 116 3.62 -12.84 6.87
N GLY A 117 3.42 -13.03 5.57
CA GLY A 117 3.18 -11.95 4.62
C GLY A 117 1.73 -11.93 4.22
N VAL A 118 1.04 -10.81 4.41
CA VAL A 118 -0.33 -10.60 3.91
C VAL A 118 -0.27 -9.78 2.66
N LYS A 119 -0.93 -10.23 1.61
CA LYS A 119 -1.18 -9.42 0.44
C LYS A 119 -2.31 -8.45 0.72
N ALA A 120 -2.23 -7.26 0.18
CA ALA A 120 -3.30 -6.27 0.32
C ALA A 120 -4.62 -6.80 -0.27
N ASP A 121 -4.54 -7.55 -1.36
CA ASP A 121 -5.72 -8.15 -2.01
C ASP A 121 -6.42 -9.14 -1.07
N ASP A 122 -5.68 -10.07 -0.42
CA ASP A 122 -6.25 -11.03 0.52
C ASP A 122 -6.97 -10.33 1.70
N LEU A 123 -6.43 -9.18 2.14
CA LEU A 123 -7.02 -8.38 3.20
C LEU A 123 -8.30 -7.66 2.75
N ILE A 124 -8.30 -7.12 1.53
CA ILE A 124 -9.47 -6.46 0.94
C ILE A 124 -10.57 -7.48 0.69
N ASP A 125 -10.25 -8.62 0.09
CA ASP A 125 -11.21 -9.70 -0.19
C ASP A 125 -11.89 -10.16 1.11
N ARG A 126 -11.15 -10.26 2.21
CA ARG A 126 -11.72 -10.63 3.51
C ARG A 126 -12.62 -9.54 4.08
N LEU A 127 -12.21 -8.27 3.96
CA LEU A 127 -13.06 -7.14 4.35
C LEU A 127 -14.36 -7.09 3.56
N GLU A 128 -14.28 -7.34 2.24
CA GLU A 128 -15.47 -7.39 1.37
C GLU A 128 -16.43 -8.51 1.77
N ALA A 129 -15.89 -9.71 2.04
CA ALA A 129 -16.70 -10.83 2.49
C ALA A 129 -17.43 -10.51 3.81
N ASN A 130 -16.74 -9.91 4.77
CA ASN A 130 -17.34 -9.50 6.03
C ASN A 130 -18.36 -8.37 5.86
N ALA A 131 -18.06 -7.38 5.02
CA ALA A 131 -19.00 -6.30 4.71
C ALA A 131 -20.25 -6.81 3.97
N LEU A 132 -20.09 -7.79 3.09
CA LEU A 132 -21.21 -8.39 2.35
C LEU A 132 -22.22 -9.05 3.29
N LEU A 133 -21.77 -9.79 4.31
CA LEU A 133 -22.65 -10.37 5.32
C LEU A 133 -23.51 -9.32 6.03
N GLU A 134 -22.93 -8.16 6.37
CA GLU A 134 -23.67 -7.06 6.97
C GLU A 134 -24.66 -6.42 5.99
N VAL A 135 -24.27 -6.25 4.72
CA VAL A 135 -25.14 -5.68 3.67
C VAL A 135 -26.32 -6.63 3.42
N GLU A 136 -26.09 -7.92 3.29
CA GLU A 136 -27.15 -8.94 3.10
C GLU A 136 -28.15 -8.94 4.27
N SER A 137 -27.64 -8.85 5.50
CA SER A 137 -28.48 -8.81 6.70
C SER A 137 -29.37 -7.57 6.75
N ARG A 138 -28.88 -6.41 6.31
CA ARG A 138 -29.58 -5.12 6.39
C ARG A 138 -30.47 -4.86 5.16
N HIS A 139 -30.09 -5.41 4.02
CA HIS A 139 -30.75 -5.19 2.73
C HIS A 139 -31.01 -6.53 2.01
N PRO A 140 -31.84 -7.44 2.60
CA PRO A 140 -32.06 -8.77 2.05
C PRO A 140 -32.66 -8.73 0.64
N ASP A 141 -33.49 -7.71 0.35
CA ASP A 141 -34.24 -7.58 -0.90
C ASP A 141 -33.45 -6.87 -2.04
N ALA A 142 -32.24 -6.39 -1.76
CA ALA A 142 -31.42 -5.74 -2.79
C ALA A 142 -30.84 -6.77 -3.78
N GLU A 143 -30.60 -6.35 -5.01
CA GLU A 143 -29.97 -7.19 -6.04
C GLU A 143 -28.52 -7.54 -5.66
N ASP A 144 -28.07 -8.74 -6.03
CA ASP A 144 -26.74 -9.25 -5.64
C ASP A 144 -25.58 -8.35 -6.16
N ASP A 145 -25.70 -7.83 -7.38
CA ASP A 145 -24.71 -6.90 -7.95
C ASP A 145 -24.62 -5.60 -7.15
N GLU A 146 -25.74 -5.11 -6.65
CA GLU A 146 -25.78 -3.93 -5.78
C GLU A 146 -25.14 -4.22 -4.42
N LYS A 147 -25.50 -5.35 -3.80
CA LYS A 147 -24.90 -5.80 -2.53
C LYS A 147 -23.38 -5.89 -2.61
N ASN A 148 -22.88 -6.56 -3.66
CA ASN A 148 -21.45 -6.71 -3.88
C ASN A 148 -20.75 -5.36 -4.10
N ARG A 149 -21.34 -4.47 -4.89
CA ARG A 149 -20.79 -3.13 -5.12
C ARG A 149 -20.73 -2.31 -3.83
N VAL A 150 -21.77 -2.37 -3.01
CA VAL A 150 -21.82 -1.67 -1.71
C VAL A 150 -20.81 -2.26 -0.74
N ALA A 151 -20.71 -3.60 -0.66
CA ALA A 151 -19.73 -4.28 0.19
C ALA A 151 -18.29 -3.88 -0.16
N HIS A 152 -17.96 -3.84 -1.45
CA HIS A 152 -16.65 -3.35 -1.93
C HIS A 152 -16.36 -1.91 -1.50
N GLN A 153 -17.33 -1.00 -1.68
CA GLN A 153 -17.17 0.41 -1.30
C GLN A 153 -16.97 0.56 0.22
N ILE A 154 -17.71 -0.22 1.01
CA ILE A 154 -17.58 -0.26 2.46
C ILE A 154 -16.19 -0.77 2.85
N ALA A 155 -15.75 -1.91 2.30
CA ALA A 155 -14.46 -2.51 2.63
C ALA A 155 -13.28 -1.57 2.34
N VAL A 156 -13.24 -0.99 1.14
CA VAL A 156 -12.19 -0.06 0.74
C VAL A 156 -12.24 1.22 1.58
N GLY A 157 -13.43 1.76 1.83
CA GLY A 157 -13.63 2.95 2.66
C GLY A 157 -13.20 2.72 4.10
N ALA A 158 -13.60 1.60 4.69
CA ALA A 158 -13.26 1.19 6.05
C ALA A 158 -11.75 1.00 6.23
N LEU A 159 -11.10 0.28 5.29
CA LEU A 159 -9.65 0.08 5.32
C LEU A 159 -8.91 1.42 5.27
N ARG A 160 -9.29 2.30 4.34
CA ARG A 160 -8.64 3.62 4.20
C ARG A 160 -8.83 4.48 5.44
N TYR A 161 -10.05 4.53 5.97
CA TYR A 161 -10.34 5.28 7.18
C TYR A 161 -9.56 4.71 8.38
N PHE A 162 -9.58 3.39 8.55
CA PHE A 162 -8.86 2.72 9.63
C PHE A 162 -7.37 3.08 9.64
N LEU A 163 -6.72 3.02 8.48
CA LEU A 163 -5.30 3.33 8.36
C LEU A 163 -5.00 4.83 8.57
N LEU A 164 -5.93 5.72 8.21
CA LEU A 164 -5.74 7.17 8.30
C LEU A 164 -6.12 7.78 9.66
N LYS A 165 -6.91 7.07 10.48
CA LYS A 165 -7.30 7.57 11.81
C LYS A 165 -6.14 7.69 12.80
N PHE A 166 -5.05 6.96 12.54
CA PHE A 166 -3.87 6.96 13.40
C PHE A 166 -2.84 8.01 12.96
N THR A 167 -2.07 8.50 13.91
CA THR A 167 -0.93 9.34 13.58
C THR A 167 0.18 8.48 12.97
N ARG A 168 1.01 9.06 12.12
CA ARG A 168 2.10 8.34 11.45
C ARG A 168 3.15 7.73 12.40
N ASN A 169 3.19 8.18 13.66
CA ASN A 169 4.14 7.71 14.67
C ASN A 169 3.53 6.62 15.58
N THR A 170 2.36 6.10 15.23
CA THR A 170 1.66 5.07 16.00
C THR A 170 1.72 3.76 15.24
N VAL A 171 2.08 2.66 15.92
CA VAL A 171 1.94 1.32 15.38
C VAL A 171 0.46 1.04 15.16
N ILE A 172 0.09 0.73 13.92
CA ILE A 172 -1.29 0.39 13.56
C ILE A 172 -1.45 -1.12 13.73
N VAL A 173 -2.31 -1.53 14.66
CA VAL A 173 -2.69 -2.93 14.81
C VAL A 173 -4.00 -3.15 14.08
N PHE A 174 -3.93 -3.76 12.90
CA PHE A 174 -5.11 -3.98 12.08
C PHE A 174 -5.95 -5.14 12.63
N ASP A 175 -7.25 -4.90 12.73
CA ASP A 175 -8.27 -5.87 13.12
C ASP A 175 -9.50 -5.70 12.24
N PHE A 176 -10.04 -6.82 11.71
CA PHE A 176 -11.20 -6.79 10.79
C PHE A 176 -12.46 -6.27 11.48
N LYS A 177 -12.70 -6.70 12.70
CA LYS A 177 -13.89 -6.31 13.46
C LYS A 177 -13.83 -4.82 13.81
N GLU A 178 -12.67 -4.33 14.21
CA GLU A 178 -12.48 -2.91 14.51
C GLU A 178 -12.58 -2.05 13.25
N ALA A 179 -12.00 -2.51 12.12
CA ALA A 179 -12.04 -1.78 10.85
C ALA A 179 -13.47 -1.64 10.31
N LEU A 180 -14.33 -2.63 10.53
CA LEU A 180 -15.74 -2.64 10.10
C LEU A 180 -16.71 -2.22 11.22
N SER A 181 -16.21 -1.77 12.37
CA SER A 181 -17.07 -1.22 13.41
C SER A 181 -17.59 0.15 12.96
N PHE A 182 -18.91 0.22 12.81
CA PHE A 182 -19.62 1.45 12.45
C PHE A 182 -20.20 2.18 13.66
N ASP A 183 -19.90 1.68 14.86
CA ASP A 183 -20.23 2.36 16.10
C ASP A 183 -19.29 3.57 16.21
N GLY A 184 -19.79 4.72 15.74
CA GLY A 184 -19.05 5.97 15.83
C GLY A 184 -18.78 6.32 17.29
N GLU A 185 -17.52 6.61 17.62
CA GLU A 185 -17.19 7.34 18.84
C GLU A 185 -17.68 8.78 18.76
#